data_c4101489f7ca3e1da2775a88be62f953
#
_entry.id   c4101489f7ca3e1da2775a88be62f953
#
_cell.length_a   1.000
_cell.length_b   1.000
_cell.length_c   1.000
_cell.angle_alpha   90.00
_cell.angle_beta   90.00
_cell.angle_gamma   90.00
#
_symmetry.space_group_name_H-M   'P 1'
#
loop_
_entity.id
_entity.type
_entity.pdbx_description
1 polymer ?
#
loop_
_entity_poly.entity_id
_entity_poly.type
_entity_poly.pdbx_seq_one_letter_code
_entity_poly.pdbx_strand_id
1 'polypeptide(L)'
;MDGGGEDYKSNGEYISTTFSAWKGIDNKIYEIEITDINEINIGVMWDRFTTNVFGLSGGGPPYGCQAGTVMAMSSMGDSKKYKHLFDKIVPHEPYVSNGDWSELQNLVLNEEQSKFDIAASLQEYTNTVIRELIGKYLEKYPSKNLCLSGGVALNSVMTGKIRHWYPQVENIYIDPVPYDAGLALGGPRYIWHHILNNPRIKWEDNATSYLGYEYHEDSIQEELDKNKDRVSHKVVTDDDVVGLLMKDNNVISVYGGPSESGRRALGNRSILADPRSPDMKDTINEKVKHRQWFRPFAPSIIR
;
A
#
# COMPACT_ATOMS: atom_id res chain seq x y z
N MET A 1 1.54 2.11 11.91
CA MET A 1 0.54 1.03 11.97
C MET A 1 1.01 -0.11 11.09
N ASP A 2 1.23 -1.28 11.69
CA ASP A 2 1.78 -2.45 10.97
C ASP A 2 1.18 -3.76 11.51
N GLY A 3 1.63 -4.92 11.00
CA GLY A 3 1.27 -6.24 11.48
C GLY A 3 2.12 -6.73 12.65
N GLY A 4 3.23 -6.11 12.91
CA GLY A 4 4.16 -6.39 14.00
C GLY A 4 5.39 -5.52 13.86
N GLY A 5 5.86 -4.99 14.96
CA GLY A 5 7.13 -4.29 15.09
C GLY A 5 8.05 -5.07 16.02
N GLU A 6 9.28 -4.58 16.16
CA GLU A 6 10.16 -5.12 17.18
C GLU A 6 9.60 -4.87 18.58
N ASP A 7 9.97 -5.74 19.50
CA ASP A 7 9.63 -5.60 20.89
C ASP A 7 10.24 -4.32 21.46
N TYR A 8 9.38 -3.50 22.02
CA TYR A 8 9.77 -2.27 22.68
C TYR A 8 9.78 -2.48 24.21
N LYS A 9 10.81 -2.01 24.89
CA LYS A 9 10.89 -2.11 26.33
C LYS A 9 10.28 -0.88 27.01
N SER A 10 9.03 -1.00 27.45
CA SER A 10 8.36 0.02 28.25
C SER A 10 8.33 -0.42 29.70
N ASN A 11 8.86 0.39 30.63
CA ASN A 11 8.84 0.13 32.08
C ASN A 11 9.39 -1.25 32.49
N GLY A 12 10.29 -1.84 31.69
CA GLY A 12 10.89 -3.13 32.00
C GLY A 12 10.20 -4.34 31.38
N GLU A 13 9.03 -4.15 30.77
CA GLU A 13 8.28 -5.19 30.03
C GLU A 13 8.49 -5.03 28.52
N TYR A 14 8.59 -6.15 27.82
CA TYR A 14 8.60 -6.15 26.35
C TYR A 14 7.18 -6.13 25.84
N ILE A 15 6.87 -5.17 24.97
CA ILE A 15 5.61 -5.11 24.24
C ILE A 15 5.88 -5.23 22.75
N SER A 16 5.08 -6.04 22.06
CA SER A 16 5.15 -6.16 20.61
C SER A 16 4.33 -5.04 19.98
N THR A 17 5.01 -4.08 19.37
CA THR A 17 4.38 -2.84 18.88
C THR A 17 3.72 -3.06 17.53
N THR A 18 2.43 -2.74 17.41
CA THR A 18 1.69 -2.74 16.13
C THR A 18 1.17 -1.38 15.75
N PHE A 19 1.02 -0.49 16.74
CA PHE A 19 0.59 0.88 16.54
C PHE A 19 1.38 1.83 17.42
N SER A 20 1.74 2.98 16.88
CA SER A 20 2.33 4.07 17.66
C SER A 20 1.87 5.42 17.12
N ALA A 21 1.72 6.37 18.02
CA ALA A 21 1.39 7.76 17.70
C ALA A 21 2.54 8.68 18.16
N TRP A 22 2.91 9.61 17.30
CA TRP A 22 4.04 10.50 17.50
C TRP A 22 3.67 11.93 17.13
N LYS A 23 4.26 12.92 17.82
CA LYS A 23 4.15 14.33 17.51
C LYS A 23 5.47 14.85 16.96
N GLY A 24 5.44 15.42 15.74
CA GLY A 24 6.58 16.12 15.14
C GLY A 24 6.57 17.60 15.50
N ILE A 25 7.69 18.13 15.97
CA ILE A 25 7.92 19.56 16.18
C ILE A 25 9.31 19.88 15.68
N ASP A 26 9.43 20.76 14.71
CA ASP A 26 10.69 21.09 14.05
C ASP A 26 11.42 19.81 13.56
N ASN A 27 12.63 19.57 14.03
CA ASN A 27 13.45 18.40 13.69
C ASN A 27 13.24 17.21 14.64
N LYS A 28 12.34 17.32 15.61
CA LYS A 28 12.14 16.31 16.65
C LYS A 28 10.81 15.58 16.49
N ILE A 29 10.82 14.32 16.87
CA ILE A 29 9.60 13.53 17.05
C ILE A 29 9.50 13.12 18.52
N TYR A 30 8.29 13.18 19.06
CA TYR A 30 7.99 12.87 20.44
C TYR A 30 6.93 11.78 20.48
N GLU A 31 7.19 10.75 21.24
CA GLU A 31 6.25 9.67 21.46
C GLU A 31 5.01 10.20 22.19
N ILE A 32 3.83 9.82 21.71
CA ILE A 32 2.57 10.07 22.37
C ILE A 32 2.05 8.78 23.00
N GLU A 33 2.05 7.70 22.24
CA GLU A 33 1.51 6.42 22.66
C GLU A 33 2.12 5.29 21.82
N ILE A 34 2.47 4.20 22.47
CA ILE A 34 2.84 2.92 21.83
C ILE A 34 1.85 1.89 22.34
N THR A 35 1.27 1.13 21.42
CA THR A 35 0.20 0.19 21.71
C THR A 35 0.67 -1.24 21.44
N ASP A 36 0.38 -2.13 22.37
CA ASP A 36 0.70 -3.55 22.27
C ASP A 36 -0.14 -4.24 21.19
N ILE A 37 0.39 -5.34 20.66
CA ILE A 37 -0.24 -6.20 19.67
C ILE A 37 -1.63 -6.70 20.11
N ASN A 38 -1.84 -6.86 21.41
CA ASN A 38 -3.11 -7.33 21.99
C ASN A 38 -4.17 -6.22 22.09
N GLU A 39 -3.80 -4.96 21.88
CA GLU A 39 -4.74 -3.83 21.98
C GLU A 39 -5.22 -3.37 20.61
N ILE A 40 -4.30 -3.19 19.65
CA ILE A 40 -4.61 -2.75 18.29
C ILE A 40 -3.75 -3.52 17.30
N ASN A 41 -4.37 -4.31 16.44
CA ASN A 41 -3.63 -5.12 15.47
C ASN A 41 -4.31 -5.26 14.12
N ILE A 42 -4.38 -4.17 13.38
CA ILE A 42 -5.01 -4.17 12.04
C ILE A 42 -4.16 -4.93 11.03
N GLY A 43 -2.85 -4.80 11.10
CA GLY A 43 -1.95 -5.46 10.16
C GLY A 43 -2.04 -6.99 10.24
N VAL A 44 -1.96 -7.56 11.45
CA VAL A 44 -2.13 -9.01 11.65
C VAL A 44 -3.54 -9.46 11.28
N MET A 45 -4.57 -8.68 11.58
CA MET A 45 -5.92 -9.01 11.15
C MET A 45 -5.99 -9.17 9.62
N TRP A 46 -5.42 -8.24 8.86
CA TRP A 46 -5.36 -8.35 7.40
C TRP A 46 -4.56 -9.57 6.95
N ASP A 47 -3.44 -9.88 7.58
CA ASP A 47 -2.65 -11.08 7.28
C ASP A 47 -3.45 -12.35 7.55
N ARG A 48 -4.09 -12.46 8.70
CA ARG A 48 -4.93 -13.62 9.08
C ARG A 48 -6.12 -13.81 8.15
N PHE A 49 -6.83 -12.73 7.81
CA PHE A 49 -7.90 -12.83 6.82
C PHE A 49 -7.36 -13.30 5.48
N THR A 50 -6.27 -12.70 5.00
CA THR A 50 -5.67 -13.05 3.72
C THR A 50 -5.26 -14.54 3.68
N THR A 51 -4.61 -15.02 4.72
CA THR A 51 -4.09 -16.39 4.78
C THR A 51 -5.16 -17.40 5.18
N ASN A 52 -5.87 -17.17 6.26
CA ASN A 52 -6.75 -18.19 6.85
C ASN A 52 -8.15 -18.17 6.23
N VAL A 53 -8.72 -16.98 5.98
CA VAL A 53 -10.09 -16.89 5.44
C VAL A 53 -10.10 -17.02 3.92
N PHE A 54 -9.21 -16.32 3.23
CA PHE A 54 -9.18 -16.30 1.76
C PHE A 54 -8.25 -17.37 1.15
N GLY A 55 -7.40 -18.00 1.94
CA GLY A 55 -6.43 -18.97 1.42
C GLY A 55 -5.38 -18.36 0.48
N LEU A 56 -5.16 -17.06 0.56
CA LEU A 56 -4.24 -16.29 -0.28
C LEU A 56 -2.88 -16.15 0.42
N SER A 57 -2.34 -17.22 0.98
CA SER A 57 -0.99 -17.22 1.53
C SER A 57 -0.01 -16.97 0.40
N GLY A 58 0.70 -15.86 0.45
CA GLY A 58 1.89 -15.71 -0.36
C GLY A 58 2.90 -16.74 0.12
N GLY A 59 3.44 -17.57 -0.76
CA GLY A 59 4.72 -18.19 -0.49
C GLY A 59 5.69 -17.09 -0.07
N GLY A 60 6.77 -17.44 0.63
CA GLY A 60 7.78 -16.48 1.07
C GLY A 60 8.23 -15.52 -0.02
N PRO A 61 9.12 -14.57 0.28
CA PRO A 61 9.58 -13.59 -0.71
C PRO A 61 9.92 -14.26 -2.05
N PRO A 62 9.55 -13.69 -3.22
CA PRO A 62 9.06 -12.31 -3.41
C PRO A 62 7.54 -12.14 -3.36
N TYR A 63 6.77 -13.17 -3.09
CA TYR A 63 5.31 -13.15 -3.30
C TYR A 63 4.54 -12.42 -2.18
N GLY A 64 5.07 -12.38 -0.97
CA GLY A 64 4.56 -11.60 0.16
C GLY A 64 3.07 -11.82 0.48
N CYS A 65 2.57 -11.12 1.47
CA CYS A 65 1.15 -11.11 1.80
C CYS A 65 0.31 -10.50 0.66
N GLN A 66 -0.73 -11.23 0.22
CA GLN A 66 -1.64 -10.78 -0.83
C GLN A 66 -2.78 -9.87 -0.31
N ALA A 67 -2.59 -9.16 0.79
CA ALA A 67 -3.57 -8.21 1.34
C ALA A 67 -4.09 -7.20 0.31
N GLY A 68 -3.25 -6.79 -0.64
CA GLY A 68 -3.66 -5.94 -1.76
C GLY A 68 -4.69 -6.60 -2.70
N THR A 69 -4.74 -7.92 -2.78
CA THR A 69 -5.79 -8.65 -3.50
C THR A 69 -7.12 -8.59 -2.75
N VAL A 70 -7.08 -8.80 -1.43
CA VAL A 70 -8.27 -8.68 -0.56
C VAL A 70 -8.80 -7.24 -0.58
N MET A 71 -7.91 -6.24 -0.54
CA MET A 71 -8.30 -4.83 -0.69
C MET A 71 -9.00 -4.57 -2.04
N ALA A 72 -8.54 -5.18 -3.13
CA ALA A 72 -9.19 -5.05 -4.43
C ALA A 72 -10.58 -5.72 -4.45
N MET A 73 -10.73 -6.90 -3.82
CA MET A 73 -12.02 -7.58 -3.67
C MET A 73 -13.05 -6.70 -2.94
N SER A 74 -12.61 -5.92 -1.96
CA SER A 74 -13.52 -5.11 -1.13
C SER A 74 -14.37 -4.11 -1.93
N SER A 75 -13.90 -3.70 -3.11
CA SER A 75 -14.65 -2.78 -3.98
C SER A 75 -15.83 -3.42 -4.70
N MET A 76 -15.94 -4.75 -4.69
CA MET A 76 -16.94 -5.53 -5.40
C MET A 76 -18.02 -6.11 -4.48
N GLY A 77 -17.91 -5.88 -3.17
CA GLY A 77 -18.77 -6.48 -2.17
C GLY A 77 -19.66 -5.50 -1.40
N ASP A 78 -20.63 -6.07 -0.70
CA ASP A 78 -21.47 -5.34 0.25
C ASP A 78 -20.92 -5.50 1.69
N SER A 79 -20.39 -4.42 2.24
CA SER A 79 -19.80 -4.39 3.58
C SER A 79 -20.80 -4.63 4.72
N LYS A 80 -22.11 -4.54 4.45
CA LYS A 80 -23.16 -4.72 5.45
C LYS A 80 -23.60 -6.16 5.63
N LYS A 81 -23.43 -6.99 4.58
CA LYS A 81 -23.97 -8.36 4.56
C LYS A 81 -23.44 -9.22 5.70
N TYR A 82 -22.15 -9.15 5.97
CA TYR A 82 -21.50 -9.92 7.03
C TYR A 82 -21.04 -9.08 8.23
N LYS A 83 -21.54 -7.84 8.35
CA LYS A 83 -21.20 -6.96 9.47
C LYS A 83 -21.41 -7.63 10.83
N HIS A 84 -22.50 -8.39 10.99
CA HIS A 84 -22.82 -9.09 12.22
C HIS A 84 -21.78 -10.12 12.65
N LEU A 85 -21.07 -10.73 11.70
CA LEU A 85 -19.96 -11.66 11.98
C LEU A 85 -18.73 -10.88 12.45
N PHE A 86 -18.44 -9.75 11.81
CA PHE A 86 -17.36 -8.88 12.24
C PHE A 86 -17.63 -8.27 13.61
N ASP A 87 -18.84 -7.78 13.86
CA ASP A 87 -19.24 -7.26 15.18
C ASP A 87 -19.12 -8.31 16.30
N LYS A 88 -19.27 -9.58 15.96
CA LYS A 88 -19.13 -10.70 16.90
C LYS A 88 -17.66 -11.10 17.14
N ILE A 89 -16.82 -11.04 16.12
CA ILE A 89 -15.43 -11.52 16.15
C ILE A 89 -14.49 -10.42 16.63
N VAL A 90 -14.69 -9.17 16.19
CA VAL A 90 -13.71 -8.09 16.25
C VAL A 90 -13.84 -7.13 17.43
N PRO A 91 -15.02 -6.85 18.03
CA PRO A 91 -15.12 -5.90 19.15
C PRO A 91 -14.43 -6.39 20.41
N HIS A 92 -14.19 -7.67 20.54
CA HIS A 92 -13.66 -8.29 21.76
C HIS A 92 -12.21 -8.70 21.66
N GLU A 93 -11.67 -8.79 20.45
CA GLU A 93 -10.30 -9.20 20.20
C GLU A 93 -9.74 -8.46 18.97
N PRO A 94 -9.15 -7.28 19.12
CA PRO A 94 -8.37 -6.64 18.03
C PRO A 94 -7.21 -7.55 17.58
N TYR A 95 -6.87 -8.55 18.37
CA TYR A 95 -5.91 -9.59 18.08
C TYR A 95 -6.60 -10.91 17.79
N VAL A 96 -6.88 -11.17 16.54
CA VAL A 96 -7.61 -12.34 16.08
C VAL A 96 -6.70 -13.55 15.87
N SER A 97 -5.86 -13.89 16.84
CA SER A 97 -4.99 -15.07 16.74
C SER A 97 -5.72 -16.39 16.94
N ASN A 98 -6.82 -16.39 17.68
CA ASN A 98 -7.54 -17.59 18.09
C ASN A 98 -9.02 -17.59 17.70
N GLY A 99 -9.43 -16.70 16.78
CA GLY A 99 -10.82 -16.62 16.30
C GLY A 99 -11.24 -17.89 15.55
N ASP A 100 -12.47 -18.31 15.73
CA ASP A 100 -13.07 -19.34 14.89
C ASP A 100 -13.45 -18.74 13.52
N TRP A 101 -12.65 -19.05 12.54
CA TRP A 101 -12.82 -18.60 11.16
C TRP A 101 -13.66 -19.54 10.30
N SER A 102 -14.10 -20.66 10.85
CA SER A 102 -14.74 -21.74 10.10
C SER A 102 -15.97 -21.28 9.31
N GLU A 103 -16.79 -20.42 9.92
CA GLU A 103 -17.96 -19.85 9.24
C GLU A 103 -17.57 -18.99 8.05
N LEU A 104 -16.60 -18.08 8.21
CA LEU A 104 -16.11 -17.23 7.12
C LEU A 104 -15.40 -18.02 6.03
N GLN A 105 -14.60 -19.02 6.40
CA GLN A 105 -13.95 -19.92 5.44
C GLN A 105 -14.98 -20.69 4.62
N ASN A 106 -16.02 -21.23 5.26
CA ASN A 106 -17.08 -21.95 4.56
C ASN A 106 -17.84 -21.04 3.57
N LEU A 107 -18.12 -19.79 3.95
CA LEU A 107 -18.75 -18.81 3.07
C LEU A 107 -17.85 -18.49 1.86
N VAL A 108 -16.56 -18.27 2.07
CA VAL A 108 -15.60 -17.99 1.01
C VAL A 108 -15.44 -19.16 0.05
N LEU A 109 -15.50 -20.41 0.55
CA LEU A 109 -15.36 -21.61 -0.27
C LEU A 109 -16.60 -21.94 -1.10
N ASN A 110 -17.79 -21.66 -0.58
CA ASN A 110 -19.04 -22.12 -1.17
C ASN A 110 -19.78 -21.06 -1.99
N GLU A 111 -19.50 -19.77 -1.77
CA GLU A 111 -20.18 -18.67 -2.46
C GLU A 111 -19.17 -17.64 -3.00
N GLU A 112 -19.07 -17.54 -4.30
CA GLU A 112 -18.10 -16.61 -4.91
C GLU A 112 -18.31 -15.15 -4.47
N GLN A 113 -19.58 -14.67 -4.41
CA GLN A 113 -19.89 -13.31 -3.97
C GLN A 113 -19.50 -13.05 -2.52
N SER A 114 -19.52 -14.07 -1.67
CA SER A 114 -19.14 -13.94 -0.25
C SER A 114 -17.69 -13.53 -0.05
N LYS A 115 -16.79 -13.87 -0.98
CA LYS A 115 -15.40 -13.38 -0.95
C LYS A 115 -15.35 -11.85 -0.99
N PHE A 116 -16.13 -11.26 -1.88
CA PHE A 116 -16.17 -9.81 -2.06
C PHE A 116 -16.85 -9.13 -0.88
N ASP A 117 -17.94 -9.70 -0.39
CA ASP A 117 -18.72 -9.15 0.74
C ASP A 117 -17.92 -9.22 2.05
N ILE A 118 -17.20 -10.31 2.30
CA ILE A 118 -16.32 -10.45 3.47
C ILE A 118 -15.14 -9.47 3.36
N ALA A 119 -14.53 -9.36 2.19
CA ALA A 119 -13.45 -8.39 1.96
C ALA A 119 -13.94 -6.93 2.17
N ALA A 120 -15.16 -6.61 1.72
CA ALA A 120 -15.78 -5.31 1.94
C ALA A 120 -16.05 -5.05 3.43
N SER A 121 -16.49 -6.06 4.18
CA SER A 121 -16.71 -5.95 5.63
C SER A 121 -15.39 -5.73 6.37
N LEU A 122 -14.31 -6.43 6.00
CA LEU A 122 -12.97 -6.22 6.55
C LEU A 122 -12.47 -4.80 6.28
N GLN A 123 -12.66 -4.31 5.06
CA GLN A 123 -12.26 -2.96 4.69
C GLN A 123 -13.04 -1.89 5.48
N GLU A 124 -14.35 -2.06 5.63
CA GLU A 124 -15.17 -1.09 6.37
C GLU A 124 -14.86 -1.12 7.87
N TYR A 125 -14.59 -2.28 8.44
CA TYR A 125 -14.08 -2.38 9.79
C TYR A 125 -12.76 -1.60 9.94
N THR A 126 -11.80 -1.80 9.02
CA THR A 126 -10.54 -1.07 9.00
C THR A 126 -10.76 0.44 8.92
N ASN A 127 -11.65 0.88 8.03
CA ASN A 127 -12.02 2.30 7.90
C ASN A 127 -12.51 2.87 9.22
N THR A 128 -13.39 2.14 9.92
CA THR A 128 -13.99 2.56 11.20
C THR A 128 -12.91 2.71 12.27
N VAL A 129 -12.10 1.69 12.48
CA VAL A 129 -11.05 1.70 13.52
C VAL A 129 -10.02 2.81 13.25
N ILE A 130 -9.53 2.93 12.01
CA ILE A 130 -8.54 3.97 11.69
C ILE A 130 -9.14 5.37 11.80
N ARG A 131 -10.40 5.54 11.41
CA ARG A 131 -11.09 6.80 11.61
C ARG A 131 -11.16 7.17 13.09
N GLU A 132 -11.59 6.26 13.95
CA GLU A 132 -11.67 6.50 15.39
C GLU A 132 -10.32 6.82 16.01
N LEU A 133 -9.26 6.07 15.64
CA LEU A 133 -7.90 6.32 16.10
C LEU A 133 -7.40 7.70 15.69
N ILE A 134 -7.51 8.06 14.42
CA ILE A 134 -7.11 9.39 13.95
C ILE A 134 -7.90 10.47 14.67
N GLY A 135 -9.23 10.28 14.87
CA GLY A 135 -10.08 11.21 15.59
C GLY A 135 -9.62 11.44 17.03
N LYS A 136 -9.36 10.35 17.77
CA LYS A 136 -8.82 10.37 19.15
C LYS A 136 -7.57 11.26 19.25
N TYR A 137 -6.62 11.08 18.30
CA TYR A 137 -5.37 11.85 18.36
C TYR A 137 -5.51 13.27 17.85
N LEU A 138 -6.33 13.54 16.84
CA LEU A 138 -6.58 14.91 16.37
C LEU A 138 -7.37 15.76 17.38
N GLU A 139 -8.26 15.15 18.17
CA GLU A 139 -8.95 15.83 19.26
C GLU A 139 -7.96 16.24 20.35
N LYS A 140 -7.07 15.34 20.78
CA LYS A 140 -6.09 15.59 21.83
C LYS A 140 -4.91 16.45 21.36
N TYR A 141 -4.52 16.29 20.10
CA TYR A 141 -3.37 16.97 19.48
C TYR A 141 -3.77 17.54 18.11
N PRO A 142 -4.51 18.68 18.08
CA PRO A 142 -4.96 19.28 16.84
C PRO A 142 -3.81 19.55 15.88
N SER A 143 -3.94 19.14 14.62
CA SER A 143 -2.93 19.36 13.57
C SER A 143 -3.59 19.48 12.21
N LYS A 144 -3.01 20.33 11.35
CA LYS A 144 -3.33 20.40 9.93
C LYS A 144 -2.52 19.41 9.09
N ASN A 145 -1.50 18.79 9.70
CA ASN A 145 -0.60 17.86 9.03
C ASN A 145 -0.71 16.47 9.66
N LEU A 146 -0.86 15.45 8.84
CA LEU A 146 -0.93 14.05 9.24
C LEU A 146 0.07 13.24 8.42
N CYS A 147 0.93 12.49 9.12
CA CYS A 147 1.82 11.51 8.49
C CYS A 147 1.37 10.11 8.88
N LEU A 148 1.37 9.19 7.91
CA LEU A 148 1.04 7.78 8.11
C LEU A 148 2.22 6.91 7.64
N SER A 149 2.58 5.92 8.43
CA SER A 149 3.61 4.92 8.14
C SER A 149 3.20 3.56 8.66
N GLY A 150 3.96 2.52 8.29
CA GLY A 150 3.64 1.11 8.52
C GLY A 150 2.89 0.49 7.35
N GLY A 151 2.90 -0.84 7.25
CA GLY A 151 2.29 -1.59 6.14
C GLY A 151 0.81 -1.30 5.93
N VAL A 152 0.07 -0.96 6.99
CA VAL A 152 -1.37 -0.58 6.92
C VAL A 152 -1.59 0.69 6.11
N ALA A 153 -0.60 1.61 6.05
CA ALA A 153 -0.69 2.83 5.25
C ALA A 153 -0.70 2.57 3.71
N LEU A 154 -0.36 1.34 3.28
CA LEU A 154 -0.54 0.90 1.89
C LEU A 154 -2.00 0.71 1.48
N ASN A 155 -2.92 0.70 2.45
CA ASN A 155 -4.35 0.58 2.16
C ASN A 155 -4.90 1.89 1.59
N SER A 156 -4.84 2.00 0.25
CA SER A 156 -5.26 3.20 -0.48
C SER A 156 -6.75 3.49 -0.37
N VAL A 157 -7.60 2.50 -0.11
CA VAL A 157 -9.04 2.68 0.10
C VAL A 157 -9.29 3.43 1.40
N MET A 158 -8.57 3.08 2.46
CA MET A 158 -8.65 3.74 3.76
C MET A 158 -8.00 5.12 3.72
N THR A 159 -6.77 5.22 3.23
CA THR A 159 -6.01 6.49 3.21
C THR A 159 -6.68 7.54 2.34
N GLY A 160 -7.31 7.14 1.24
CA GLY A 160 -8.07 8.03 0.37
C GLY A 160 -9.29 8.69 1.03
N LYS A 161 -9.84 8.08 2.10
CA LYS A 161 -11.00 8.61 2.83
C LYS A 161 -10.64 9.64 3.91
N ILE A 162 -9.38 9.75 4.31
CA ILE A 162 -8.95 10.55 5.48
C ILE A 162 -9.33 12.03 5.32
N ARG A 163 -9.15 12.63 4.16
CA ARG A 163 -9.55 14.02 3.90
C ARG A 163 -11.04 14.23 4.03
N HIS A 164 -11.83 13.23 3.67
CA HIS A 164 -13.29 13.30 3.83
C HIS A 164 -13.70 13.19 5.30
N TRP A 165 -13.04 12.35 6.08
CA TRP A 165 -13.33 12.21 7.51
C TRP A 165 -12.90 13.42 8.32
N TYR A 166 -11.76 14.01 7.95
CA TYR A 166 -11.09 15.09 8.68
C TYR A 166 -10.72 16.24 7.74
N PRO A 167 -11.71 17.08 7.32
CA PRO A 167 -11.44 18.20 6.40
C PRO A 167 -10.46 19.24 6.95
N GLN A 168 -10.28 19.30 8.27
CA GLN A 168 -9.30 20.18 8.92
C GLN A 168 -7.83 19.73 8.70
N VAL A 169 -7.61 18.50 8.26
CA VAL A 169 -6.27 18.03 7.89
C VAL A 169 -5.98 18.47 6.46
N GLU A 170 -5.16 19.50 6.33
CA GLU A 170 -4.81 20.09 5.04
C GLU A 170 -3.76 19.26 4.28
N ASN A 171 -2.78 18.71 5.02
CA ASN A 171 -1.67 17.95 4.45
C ASN A 171 -1.63 16.54 5.01
N ILE A 172 -1.69 15.56 4.11
CA ILE A 172 -1.52 14.15 4.44
C ILE A 172 -0.28 13.65 3.71
N TYR A 173 0.68 13.11 4.46
CA TYR A 173 1.88 12.52 3.90
C TYR A 173 1.94 11.02 4.19
N ILE A 174 2.13 10.26 3.13
CA ILE A 174 2.40 8.82 3.17
C ILE A 174 3.62 8.60 2.29
N ASP A 175 4.69 8.11 2.87
CA ASP A 175 5.91 7.83 2.11
C ASP A 175 5.61 6.75 1.04
N PRO A 176 6.22 6.82 -0.15
CA PRO A 176 6.11 5.76 -1.15
C PRO A 176 6.51 4.38 -0.64
N VAL A 177 7.34 4.34 0.41
CA VAL A 177 7.81 3.11 1.09
C VAL A 177 7.39 3.14 2.55
N PRO A 178 6.08 3.05 2.88
CA PRO A 178 5.61 3.22 4.25
C PRO A 178 5.78 1.96 5.12
N TYR A 179 6.23 0.85 4.56
CA TYR A 179 6.44 -0.46 5.20
C TYR A 179 7.92 -0.70 5.54
N ASP A 180 8.30 -1.89 5.98
CA ASP A 180 9.63 -2.26 6.51
C ASP A 180 10.81 -1.77 5.66
N ALA A 181 10.71 -1.83 4.32
CA ALA A 181 11.75 -1.31 3.46
C ALA A 181 12.03 0.20 3.66
N GLY A 182 11.05 0.94 4.16
CA GLY A 182 11.20 2.37 4.50
C GLY A 182 12.10 2.62 5.71
N LEU A 183 12.40 1.62 6.52
CA LEU A 183 13.34 1.73 7.64
C LEU A 183 14.74 2.15 7.18
N ALA A 184 15.14 1.72 5.97
CA ALA A 184 16.39 2.15 5.33
C ALA A 184 16.46 3.67 5.08
N LEU A 185 15.31 4.33 4.96
CA LEU A 185 15.20 5.78 4.80
C LEU A 185 14.91 6.48 6.13
N GLY A 186 14.03 5.90 6.94
CA GLY A 186 13.58 6.47 8.21
C GLY A 186 14.69 6.53 9.25
N GLY A 187 15.47 5.45 9.40
CA GLY A 187 16.56 5.38 10.37
C GLY A 187 17.61 6.47 10.17
N PRO A 188 18.23 6.60 9.00
CA PRO A 188 19.20 7.68 8.74
C PRO A 188 18.61 9.08 8.94
N ARG A 189 17.36 9.33 8.54
CA ARG A 189 16.67 10.62 8.74
C ARG A 189 16.42 10.91 10.21
N TYR A 190 16.05 9.90 10.99
CA TYR A 190 15.91 10.03 12.44
C TYR A 190 17.22 10.46 13.08
N ILE A 191 18.33 9.79 12.75
CA ILE A 191 19.65 10.15 13.25
C ILE A 191 20.02 11.57 12.83
N TRP A 192 19.90 11.88 11.55
CA TRP A 192 20.30 13.19 11.00
C TRP A 192 19.53 14.36 11.62
N HIS A 193 18.21 14.24 11.66
CA HIS A 193 17.35 15.34 12.13
C HIS A 193 17.11 15.29 13.63
N HIS A 194 16.66 14.15 14.17
CA HIS A 194 16.24 14.07 15.55
C HIS A 194 17.43 14.00 16.52
N ILE A 195 18.41 13.15 16.25
CA ILE A 195 19.56 12.97 17.13
C ILE A 195 20.58 14.09 16.97
N LEU A 196 21.08 14.30 15.74
CA LEU A 196 22.13 15.25 15.43
C LEU A 196 21.63 16.68 15.26
N ASN A 197 20.33 16.91 15.21
CA ASN A 197 19.68 18.20 15.04
C ASN A 197 20.16 18.98 13.80
N ASN A 198 20.53 18.28 12.74
CA ASN A 198 20.93 18.91 11.49
C ASN A 198 19.73 19.55 10.76
N PRO A 199 19.96 20.60 9.96
CA PRO A 199 18.90 21.28 9.25
C PRO A 199 18.19 20.35 8.27
N ARG A 200 16.91 20.66 8.02
CA ARG A 200 16.14 19.96 6.99
C ARG A 200 16.69 20.29 5.60
N ILE A 201 16.94 19.26 4.83
CA ILE A 201 17.20 19.38 3.41
C ILE A 201 15.82 19.35 2.71
N LYS A 202 15.50 20.42 2.01
CA LYS A 202 14.27 20.43 1.19
C LYS A 202 14.52 19.55 -0.04
N TRP A 203 13.82 18.44 -0.08
CA TRP A 203 13.81 17.56 -1.24
C TRP A 203 12.81 18.08 -2.27
N GLU A 204 13.06 17.77 -3.52
CA GLU A 204 12.03 17.97 -4.55
C GLU A 204 10.81 17.11 -4.27
N ASP A 205 9.65 17.55 -4.73
CA ASP A 205 8.35 16.92 -4.43
C ASP A 205 8.40 15.48 -4.91
N ASN A 206 8.71 14.62 -5.15
CA ASN A 206 8.77 13.22 -5.53
C ASN A 206 10.15 12.54 -5.32
N ALA A 207 11.12 13.21 -4.73
CA ALA A 207 12.48 12.68 -4.61
C ALA A 207 12.57 11.31 -3.93
N THR A 208 11.65 11.02 -2.99
CA THR A 208 11.59 9.73 -2.31
C THR A 208 10.92 8.63 -3.12
N SER A 209 10.24 8.98 -4.20
CA SER A 209 9.56 8.03 -5.07
C SER A 209 10.51 7.28 -6.01
N TYR A 210 11.69 7.86 -6.31
CA TYR A 210 12.60 7.40 -7.34
C TYR A 210 14.04 7.29 -6.81
N LEU A 211 14.26 6.46 -5.80
CA LEU A 211 15.58 6.22 -5.19
C LEU A 211 16.26 4.95 -5.72
N GLY A 212 15.63 4.26 -6.65
CA GLY A 212 16.21 3.07 -7.25
C GLY A 212 17.30 3.38 -8.25
N TYR A 213 17.89 2.32 -8.79
CA TYR A 213 19.01 2.45 -9.74
C TYR A 213 18.54 3.03 -11.08
N GLU A 214 19.35 3.92 -11.62
CA GLU A 214 19.24 4.47 -12.97
C GLU A 214 20.35 3.89 -13.86
N TYR A 215 19.98 3.36 -15.01
CA TYR A 215 20.95 2.86 -15.98
C TYR A 215 21.34 4.00 -16.93
N HIS A 216 22.62 4.18 -17.15
CA HIS A 216 23.16 5.13 -18.11
C HIS A 216 22.91 4.67 -19.55
N GLU A 217 22.80 5.62 -20.47
CA GLU A 217 22.56 5.31 -21.89
C GLU A 217 23.58 4.35 -22.48
N ASP A 218 24.84 4.48 -22.12
CA ASP A 218 25.91 3.58 -22.58
C ASP A 218 25.63 2.12 -22.18
N SER A 219 25.16 1.89 -20.95
CA SER A 219 24.82 0.54 -20.47
C SER A 219 23.61 -0.04 -21.21
N ILE A 220 22.64 0.81 -21.55
CA ILE A 220 21.48 0.41 -22.35
C ILE A 220 21.92 0.05 -23.76
N GLN A 221 22.80 0.85 -24.38
CA GLN A 221 23.33 0.59 -25.70
C GLN A 221 24.14 -0.69 -25.75
N GLU A 222 24.99 -0.94 -24.74
CA GLU A 222 25.73 -2.20 -24.63
C GLU A 222 24.81 -3.43 -24.60
N GLU A 223 23.71 -3.35 -23.84
CA GLU A 223 22.74 -4.46 -23.77
C GLU A 223 21.95 -4.64 -25.09
N LEU A 224 21.62 -3.56 -25.77
CA LEU A 224 21.02 -3.63 -27.09
C LEU A 224 21.95 -4.28 -28.10
N ASP A 225 23.23 -3.93 -28.10
CA ASP A 225 24.24 -4.48 -29.00
C ASP A 225 24.49 -5.98 -28.74
N LYS A 226 24.52 -6.40 -27.47
CA LYS A 226 24.62 -7.82 -27.08
C LYS A 226 23.42 -8.65 -27.54
N ASN A 227 22.26 -8.03 -27.65
CA ASN A 227 21.01 -8.71 -28.01
C ASN A 227 20.48 -8.36 -29.41
N LYS A 228 21.30 -7.80 -30.28
CA LYS A 228 20.90 -7.37 -31.64
C LYS A 228 20.24 -8.43 -32.50
N ASP A 229 20.56 -9.71 -32.23
CA ASP A 229 19.95 -10.84 -32.93
C ASP A 229 18.55 -11.21 -32.42
N ARG A 230 18.14 -10.66 -31.29
CA ARG A 230 16.87 -10.95 -30.60
C ARG A 230 15.93 -9.76 -30.55
N VAL A 231 16.44 -8.54 -30.57
CA VAL A 231 15.68 -7.31 -30.46
C VAL A 231 16.06 -6.33 -31.57
N SER A 232 15.08 -5.57 -32.02
CA SER A 232 15.31 -4.41 -32.89
C SER A 232 14.87 -3.15 -32.14
N HIS A 233 15.59 -2.07 -32.32
CA HIS A 233 15.28 -0.80 -31.70
C HIS A 233 15.42 0.35 -32.68
N LYS A 234 14.74 1.45 -32.40
CA LYS A 234 14.87 2.73 -33.11
C LYS A 234 14.62 3.88 -32.15
N VAL A 235 15.21 5.02 -32.46
CA VAL A 235 14.86 6.28 -31.80
C VAL A 235 13.45 6.68 -32.24
N VAL A 236 12.63 7.08 -31.29
CA VAL A 236 11.23 7.51 -31.51
C VAL A 236 10.95 8.82 -30.79
N THR A 237 9.93 9.53 -31.24
CA THR A 237 9.40 10.73 -30.59
C THR A 237 8.27 10.36 -29.62
N ASP A 238 7.87 11.29 -28.75
CA ASP A 238 6.70 11.12 -27.89
C ASP A 238 5.41 10.89 -28.71
N ASP A 239 5.28 11.55 -29.85
CA ASP A 239 4.15 11.34 -30.76
C ASP A 239 4.12 9.90 -31.33
N ASP A 240 5.27 9.32 -31.62
CA ASP A 240 5.36 7.91 -32.04
C ASP A 240 4.89 6.98 -30.94
N VAL A 241 5.25 7.26 -29.67
CA VAL A 241 4.81 6.47 -28.50
C VAL A 241 3.30 6.61 -28.30
N VAL A 242 2.77 7.83 -28.38
CA VAL A 242 1.32 8.06 -28.33
C VAL A 242 0.62 7.33 -29.48
N GLY A 243 1.17 7.41 -30.71
CA GLY A 243 0.66 6.68 -31.85
C GLY A 243 0.64 5.16 -31.65
N LEU A 244 1.63 4.60 -30.94
CA LEU A 244 1.65 3.18 -30.58
C LEU A 244 0.59 2.83 -29.55
N LEU A 245 0.41 3.67 -28.51
CA LEU A 245 -0.63 3.49 -27.49
C LEU A 245 -2.03 3.56 -28.06
N MET A 246 -2.25 4.42 -29.04
CA MET A 246 -3.57 4.61 -29.67
C MET A 246 -3.97 3.50 -30.63
N LYS A 247 -3.07 2.61 -31.01
CA LYS A 247 -3.41 1.43 -31.81
C LYS A 247 -4.22 0.44 -30.99
N ASP A 248 -5.19 -0.17 -31.62
CA ASP A 248 -6.12 -1.11 -30.96
C ASP A 248 -5.38 -2.19 -30.15
N ASN A 249 -5.77 -2.28 -28.89
CA ASN A 249 -5.28 -3.28 -27.94
C ASN A 249 -3.76 -3.32 -27.68
N ASN A 250 -3.03 -2.26 -27.99
CA ASN A 250 -1.62 -2.22 -27.68
C ASN A 250 -1.38 -2.01 -26.17
N VAL A 251 -0.41 -2.76 -25.67
CA VAL A 251 0.14 -2.61 -24.33
C VAL A 251 1.64 -2.37 -24.47
N ILE A 252 2.12 -1.28 -23.93
CA ILE A 252 3.55 -0.94 -23.98
C ILE A 252 4.14 -0.90 -22.58
N SER A 253 5.44 -1.17 -22.47
CA SER A 253 6.18 -0.96 -21.23
C SER A 253 7.12 0.23 -21.37
N VAL A 254 7.17 1.03 -20.31
CA VAL A 254 8.07 2.18 -20.19
C VAL A 254 9.17 1.83 -19.21
N TYR A 255 10.39 2.14 -19.62
CA TYR A 255 11.60 1.97 -18.84
C TYR A 255 12.49 3.20 -19.01
N GLY A 256 12.69 3.99 -17.96
CA GLY A 256 13.50 5.20 -18.00
C GLY A 256 13.75 5.76 -16.61
N GLY A 257 14.78 6.57 -16.45
CA GLY A 257 15.15 7.19 -15.18
C GLY A 257 15.42 6.23 -14.03
N PRO A 258 15.57 6.72 -12.80
CA PRO A 258 15.74 5.88 -11.62
C PRO A 258 14.46 5.09 -11.30
N SER A 259 14.60 3.84 -10.87
CA SER A 259 13.42 3.02 -10.55
C SER A 259 12.70 3.52 -9.31
N GLU A 260 11.42 3.19 -9.24
CA GLU A 260 10.57 3.53 -8.12
C GLU A 260 11.04 2.86 -6.82
N SER A 261 10.98 3.60 -5.72
CA SER A 261 11.40 3.12 -4.39
C SER A 261 10.38 2.19 -3.75
N GLY A 262 9.09 2.40 -4.04
CA GLY A 262 7.98 1.68 -3.44
C GLY A 262 7.43 0.56 -4.31
N ARG A 263 6.32 -0.03 -3.86
CA ARG A 263 5.63 -1.14 -4.55
C ARG A 263 4.78 -0.70 -5.74
N ARG A 264 4.73 0.58 -6.06
CA ARG A 264 3.88 1.13 -7.12
C ARG A 264 4.73 1.57 -8.30
N ALA A 265 4.28 1.22 -9.51
CA ALA A 265 4.80 1.80 -10.73
C ALA A 265 4.30 3.24 -10.84
N LEU A 266 5.22 4.19 -11.06
CA LEU A 266 4.94 5.62 -11.07
C LEU A 266 5.48 6.32 -12.34
N GLY A 267 5.68 5.55 -13.40
CA GLY A 267 6.10 6.08 -14.71
C GLY A 267 7.44 5.55 -15.21
N ASN A 268 8.39 5.20 -14.33
CA ASN A 268 9.73 4.80 -14.74
C ASN A 268 9.87 3.31 -15.04
N ARG A 269 9.02 2.46 -14.45
CA ARG A 269 8.92 1.00 -14.72
C ARG A 269 7.45 0.64 -14.83
N SER A 270 6.79 1.15 -15.87
CA SER A 270 5.33 1.09 -16.00
C SER A 270 4.88 0.34 -17.24
N ILE A 271 3.71 -0.27 -17.13
CA ILE A 271 2.96 -0.81 -18.26
C ILE A 271 1.81 0.15 -18.55
N LEU A 272 1.73 0.63 -19.77
CA LEU A 272 0.74 1.59 -20.23
C LEU A 272 -0.16 0.96 -21.29
N ALA A 273 -1.42 1.36 -21.28
CA ALA A 273 -2.39 0.98 -22.29
C ALA A 273 -3.47 2.05 -22.43
N ASP A 274 -4.14 2.07 -23.57
CA ASP A 274 -5.22 3.01 -23.84
C ASP A 274 -6.50 2.62 -23.06
N PRO A 275 -7.00 3.48 -22.15
CA PRO A 275 -8.17 3.15 -21.32
C PRO A 275 -9.51 3.27 -22.05
N ARG A 276 -9.55 3.70 -23.33
CA ARG A 276 -10.79 3.88 -24.08
C ARG A 276 -11.43 2.54 -24.46
N SER A 277 -10.62 1.48 -24.59
CA SER A 277 -11.16 0.13 -24.81
C SER A 277 -11.74 -0.44 -23.51
N PRO A 278 -13.01 -0.83 -23.45
CA PRO A 278 -13.63 -1.42 -22.26
C PRO A 278 -12.96 -2.74 -21.84
N ASP A 279 -12.42 -3.50 -22.80
CA ASP A 279 -11.80 -4.80 -22.55
C ASP A 279 -10.31 -4.71 -22.15
N MET A 280 -9.74 -3.50 -22.14
CA MET A 280 -8.31 -3.32 -21.89
C MET A 280 -7.90 -3.79 -20.50
N LYS A 281 -8.73 -3.56 -19.48
CA LYS A 281 -8.50 -4.05 -18.14
C LYS A 281 -8.33 -5.57 -18.09
N ASP A 282 -9.22 -6.29 -18.77
CA ASP A 282 -9.22 -7.75 -18.81
C ASP A 282 -8.03 -8.26 -19.63
N THR A 283 -7.76 -7.62 -20.76
CA THR A 283 -6.58 -7.90 -21.59
C THR A 283 -5.28 -7.81 -20.78
N ILE A 284 -5.07 -6.74 -20.02
CA ILE A 284 -3.85 -6.60 -19.23
C ILE A 284 -3.82 -7.60 -18.07
N ASN A 285 -4.94 -7.82 -17.37
CA ASN A 285 -4.99 -8.75 -16.26
C ASN A 285 -4.72 -10.19 -16.70
N GLU A 286 -5.33 -10.62 -17.79
CA GLU A 286 -5.22 -12.00 -18.29
C GLU A 286 -3.93 -12.25 -19.05
N LYS A 287 -3.61 -11.42 -20.06
CA LYS A 287 -2.53 -11.69 -21.03
C LYS A 287 -1.16 -11.16 -20.61
N VAL A 288 -1.12 -10.13 -19.76
CA VAL A 288 0.13 -9.46 -19.37
C VAL A 288 0.49 -9.72 -17.93
N LYS A 289 -0.47 -9.57 -17.01
CA LYS A 289 -0.22 -9.70 -15.55
C LYS A 289 -0.54 -11.09 -15.02
N HIS A 290 -1.30 -11.92 -15.76
CA HIS A 290 -1.73 -13.26 -15.34
C HIS A 290 -2.29 -13.27 -13.91
N ARG A 291 -3.26 -12.38 -13.65
CA ARG A 291 -3.84 -12.17 -12.32
C ARG A 291 -5.36 -12.04 -12.39
N GLN A 292 -5.99 -11.94 -11.23
CA GLN A 292 -7.45 -11.92 -11.09
C GLN A 292 -8.07 -10.73 -11.84
N TRP A 293 -9.20 -10.96 -12.49
CA TRP A 293 -9.93 -10.02 -13.34
C TRP A 293 -10.37 -8.75 -12.62
N PHE A 294 -10.67 -8.83 -11.32
CA PHE A 294 -11.13 -7.68 -10.52
C PHE A 294 -10.01 -6.71 -10.12
N ARG A 295 -8.73 -7.05 -10.34
CA ARG A 295 -7.62 -6.16 -9.98
C ARG A 295 -7.67 -4.86 -10.77
N PRO A 296 -7.70 -3.69 -10.09
CA PRO A 296 -7.75 -2.39 -10.76
C PRO A 296 -6.39 -1.95 -11.30
N PHE A 297 -6.44 -0.95 -12.18
CA PHE A 297 -5.30 -0.16 -12.63
C PHE A 297 -5.45 1.29 -12.20
N ALA A 298 -4.35 2.02 -12.07
CA ALA A 298 -4.36 3.44 -11.81
C ALA A 298 -4.53 4.20 -13.15
N PRO A 299 -5.57 5.01 -13.31
CA PRO A 299 -5.70 5.87 -14.48
C PRO A 299 -4.73 7.05 -14.38
N SER A 300 -4.08 7.40 -15.50
CA SER A 300 -3.42 8.69 -15.66
C SER A 300 -4.44 9.69 -16.19
N ILE A 301 -4.62 10.80 -15.49
CA ILE A 301 -5.57 11.86 -15.85
C ILE A 301 -4.87 13.19 -15.90
N ILE A 302 -5.37 14.09 -16.77
CA ILE A 302 -4.94 15.48 -16.81
C ILE A 302 -5.46 16.16 -15.53
N ARG A 303 -4.59 17.00 -14.94
CA ARG A 303 -4.90 17.76 -13.73
C ARG A 303 -5.75 19.00 -14.05
#